data_90d72670b905a3676e2f8b48607cd7d5
#
_entry.id   90d72670b905a3676e2f8b48607cd7d5
#
_cell.length_a   1.000
_cell.length_b   1.000
_cell.length_c   1.000
_cell.angle_alpha   90.00
_cell.angle_beta   90.00
_cell.angle_gamma   90.00
#
_symmetry.space_group_name_H-M   'P 1'
#
loop_
_entity.id
_entity.type
_entity.pdbx_description
1 polymer ?
#
loop_
_entity_poly.entity_id
_entity_poly.type
_entity_poly.pdbx_seq_one_letter_code
_entity_poly.pdbx_strand_id
1 'polypeptide(L)'
;MTVCDLFAGTSIMVSIKLKALNFEAPPFRKLNGLTIKIAERITLIAGHNGIGKSTILGLIANGSGIGRVKFQSYLNRPFEANLNEIVHLDYAKEYEAYKSSDSPMPSPLIEYEIDGTSLIKRSSITSREGREIRVVPRNNPYKEALFEESDIQVGKDAKVPLPTLYLGMTRMLPVGESNPAWVVSDLDKTIHPDDALFIKTFISKVIATELRERESKSITTQGIRGTRKTAKHPDYSYSAKCISLGQDSLSAIATALASFKKLQREWPNYPGGLLVVDELDAGFHPHAQQQLVKAIANAARTLRLQVIATTHSMRLIEAIHPEGNPVGPGGRHTDSVIYLVDTRRPRVADDYTLESIRCDMSLTPPPAALPTKAKTLKIYLEDFEAGFILKRLLTTSLKKQIKQATGFNVKPIHLNLGCENLKGLHKQDPYFLSVLIALDADAKLDGLKRQSKNVVRLPGASDRSGHGLSPERTLHKFIEGLVNFPEKFPTADSILQKNGITSDFLQAHLLDGDSNMENRQSAKKWMNEKLPHIERWDIVGLWMKEHESKVKDFEIALVKAAIATAKQRDQYHV
;
A
#
# COMPACT_ATOMS: atom_id res chain seq x y z
N MET A 1 -44.05 -15.91 -41.12
CA MET A 1 -43.47 -15.44 -39.85
C MET A 1 -42.61 -16.57 -39.31
N THR A 2 -41.34 -16.51 -39.61
CA THR A 2 -40.34 -17.56 -39.36
C THR A 2 -39.65 -17.24 -38.04
N VAL A 3 -39.65 -18.21 -37.16
CA VAL A 3 -38.96 -18.17 -35.87
C VAL A 3 -37.44 -18.31 -36.12
N CYS A 4 -36.76 -17.19 -36.22
CA CYS A 4 -35.30 -17.12 -36.31
C CYS A 4 -34.84 -15.77 -35.78
N ASP A 5 -34.82 -15.55 -34.47
CA ASP A 5 -34.13 -14.44 -33.82
C ASP A 5 -34.23 -14.61 -32.27
N LEU A 6 -33.61 -15.65 -31.75
CA LEU A 6 -33.46 -15.79 -30.29
C LEU A 6 -32.23 -16.65 -29.95
N PHE A 7 -31.04 -16.26 -30.45
CA PHE A 7 -29.74 -16.64 -29.87
C PHE A 7 -28.72 -15.53 -30.17
N ALA A 8 -28.93 -14.38 -29.58
CA ALA A 8 -27.82 -13.48 -29.30
C ALA A 8 -27.04 -14.14 -28.13
N GLY A 9 -26.18 -15.10 -28.48
CA GLY A 9 -25.25 -15.69 -27.51
C GLY A 9 -24.42 -14.58 -26.90
N THR A 10 -24.57 -14.37 -25.60
CA THR A 10 -23.64 -13.62 -24.78
C THR A 10 -22.26 -14.25 -24.99
N SER A 11 -21.42 -13.58 -25.77
CA SER A 11 -20.02 -13.99 -25.95
C SER A 11 -19.38 -13.96 -24.55
N ILE A 12 -19.17 -15.13 -23.96
CA ILE A 12 -18.50 -15.26 -22.68
C ILE A 12 -17.08 -14.75 -22.91
N MET A 13 -16.74 -13.61 -22.31
CA MET A 13 -15.42 -13.01 -22.46
C MET A 13 -14.41 -13.83 -21.66
N VAL A 14 -13.62 -14.63 -22.34
CA VAL A 14 -12.49 -15.38 -21.77
C VAL A 14 -11.56 -14.45 -21.01
N SER A 15 -11.18 -14.81 -19.79
CA SER A 15 -10.24 -14.06 -18.97
C SER A 15 -9.16 -14.96 -18.43
N ILE A 16 -7.90 -14.71 -18.81
CA ILE A 16 -6.73 -15.39 -18.27
C ILE A 16 -5.89 -14.36 -17.54
N LYS A 17 -5.59 -14.62 -16.26
CA LYS A 17 -4.75 -13.75 -15.42
C LYS A 17 -3.65 -14.54 -14.75
N LEU A 18 -2.46 -13.97 -14.71
CA LEU A 18 -1.36 -14.42 -13.87
C LEU A 18 -1.57 -13.86 -12.45
N LYS A 19 -1.52 -14.73 -11.41
CA LYS A 19 -1.79 -14.34 -10.02
C LYS A 19 -0.53 -14.28 -9.18
N ALA A 20 0.34 -15.28 -9.28
CA ALA A 20 1.52 -15.36 -8.45
C ALA A 20 2.64 -16.22 -9.07
N LEU A 21 3.87 -15.97 -8.59
CA LEU A 21 5.03 -16.86 -8.77
C LEU A 21 5.56 -17.21 -7.39
N ASN A 22 5.59 -18.49 -7.06
CA ASN A 22 5.99 -19.03 -5.76
C ASN A 22 7.30 -19.79 -5.88
N PHE A 23 8.22 -19.53 -4.96
CA PHE A 23 9.50 -20.22 -4.81
C PHE A 23 9.48 -21.04 -3.53
N GLU A 24 9.39 -22.35 -3.66
CA GLU A 24 9.45 -23.30 -2.56
C GLU A 24 10.85 -23.97 -2.53
N ALA A 25 11.11 -24.71 -1.45
CA ALA A 25 12.33 -25.52 -1.37
C ALA A 25 12.29 -26.71 -2.35
N PRO A 26 13.39 -27.05 -2.99
CA PRO A 26 14.72 -26.42 -2.90
C PRO A 26 14.80 -25.09 -3.69
N PRO A 27 15.75 -24.20 -3.33
CA PRO A 27 15.85 -22.87 -3.91
C PRO A 27 16.15 -22.90 -5.40
N PHE A 28 15.46 -22.06 -6.17
CA PHE A 28 15.84 -21.76 -7.55
C PHE A 28 16.91 -20.65 -7.54
N ARG A 29 18.19 -21.05 -7.68
CA ARG A 29 19.34 -20.20 -7.38
C ARG A 29 19.28 -19.76 -5.90
N LYS A 30 19.16 -18.48 -5.64
CA LYS A 30 19.02 -17.94 -4.28
C LYS A 30 17.57 -17.56 -3.89
N LEU A 31 16.61 -17.82 -4.79
CA LEU A 31 15.20 -17.54 -4.57
C LEU A 31 14.54 -18.72 -3.87
N ASN A 32 14.12 -18.51 -2.62
CA ASN A 32 13.51 -19.55 -1.77
C ASN A 32 12.51 -18.94 -0.80
N GLY A 33 11.37 -19.57 -0.61
CA GLY A 33 10.36 -19.10 0.32
C GLY A 33 9.73 -17.76 -0.06
N LEU A 34 9.70 -17.41 -1.34
CA LEU A 34 9.18 -16.15 -1.86
C LEU A 34 7.86 -16.36 -2.57
N THR A 35 6.93 -15.45 -2.37
CA THR A 35 5.72 -15.31 -3.19
C THR A 35 5.69 -13.92 -3.83
N ILE A 36 5.73 -13.90 -5.15
CA ILE A 36 5.60 -12.69 -5.96
C ILE A 36 4.14 -12.60 -6.43
N LYS A 37 3.34 -11.78 -5.75
CA LYS A 37 1.93 -11.56 -6.11
C LYS A 37 1.84 -10.58 -7.27
N ILE A 38 1.06 -10.93 -8.29
CA ILE A 38 0.91 -10.11 -9.50
C ILE A 38 -0.38 -9.30 -9.42
N ALA A 39 -0.26 -8.01 -9.64
CA ALA A 39 -1.37 -7.07 -9.67
C ALA A 39 -2.27 -7.28 -10.91
N GLU A 40 -3.46 -6.71 -10.85
CA GLU A 40 -4.42 -6.82 -11.95
C GLU A 40 -3.96 -6.08 -13.21
N ARG A 41 -3.12 -5.02 -13.08
CA ARG A 41 -2.69 -4.19 -14.20
C ARG A 41 -1.17 -4.04 -14.28
N ILE A 42 -0.53 -3.33 -13.35
CA ILE A 42 0.92 -3.12 -13.38
C ILE A 42 1.56 -3.67 -12.11
N THR A 43 2.60 -4.50 -12.27
CA THR A 43 3.47 -4.94 -11.19
C THR A 43 4.89 -4.47 -11.47
N LEU A 44 5.42 -3.60 -10.62
CA LEU A 44 6.83 -3.22 -10.64
C LEU A 44 7.61 -4.07 -9.64
N ILE A 45 8.68 -4.71 -10.12
CA ILE A 45 9.61 -5.47 -9.28
C ILE A 45 10.89 -4.65 -9.15
N ALA A 46 11.17 -4.19 -7.95
CA ALA A 46 12.33 -3.35 -7.64
C ALA A 46 13.23 -4.00 -6.58
N GLY A 47 14.46 -3.53 -6.45
CA GLY A 47 15.46 -4.04 -5.53
C GLY A 47 16.86 -3.96 -6.11
N HIS A 48 17.87 -4.32 -5.31
CA HIS A 48 19.28 -4.22 -5.68
C HIS A 48 19.67 -5.09 -6.89
N ASN A 49 20.81 -4.75 -7.52
CA ASN A 49 21.39 -5.55 -8.58
C ASN A 49 21.72 -6.96 -8.09
N GLY A 50 21.55 -7.94 -8.97
CA GLY A 50 21.84 -9.33 -8.66
C GLY A 50 20.86 -10.00 -7.68
N ILE A 51 19.75 -9.37 -7.26
CA ILE A 51 18.77 -9.96 -6.34
C ILE A 51 17.88 -11.02 -6.99
N GLY A 52 17.88 -11.13 -8.32
CA GLY A 52 17.12 -12.14 -9.05
C GLY A 52 15.95 -11.60 -9.88
N LYS A 53 15.81 -10.28 -10.07
CA LYS A 53 14.70 -9.66 -10.81
C LYS A 53 14.51 -10.24 -12.21
N SER A 54 15.56 -10.29 -13.03
CA SER A 54 15.48 -10.84 -14.40
C SER A 54 15.16 -12.34 -14.42
N THR A 55 15.59 -13.10 -13.39
CA THR A 55 15.21 -14.50 -13.21
C THR A 55 13.71 -14.65 -12.95
N ILE A 56 13.14 -13.79 -12.09
CA ILE A 56 11.70 -13.74 -11.81
C ILE A 56 10.94 -13.41 -13.10
N LEU A 57 11.36 -12.37 -13.84
CA LEU A 57 10.73 -12.01 -15.13
C LEU A 57 10.79 -13.15 -16.13
N GLY A 58 11.93 -13.84 -16.22
CA GLY A 58 12.13 -14.95 -17.15
C GLY A 58 11.21 -16.14 -16.85
N LEU A 59 11.04 -16.50 -15.58
CA LEU A 59 10.11 -17.56 -15.16
C LEU A 59 8.66 -17.17 -15.47
N ILE A 60 8.26 -15.95 -15.17
CA ILE A 60 6.93 -15.41 -15.47
C ILE A 60 6.67 -15.49 -16.99
N ALA A 61 7.59 -14.98 -17.79
CA ALA A 61 7.43 -14.93 -19.24
C ALA A 61 7.40 -16.33 -19.90
N ASN A 62 8.05 -17.33 -19.27
CA ASN A 62 8.11 -18.70 -19.76
C ASN A 62 6.81 -19.49 -19.54
N GLY A 63 5.99 -19.10 -18.55
CA GLY A 63 4.80 -19.86 -18.13
C GLY A 63 3.65 -19.80 -19.11
N SER A 64 3.59 -18.76 -19.95
CA SER A 64 2.49 -18.51 -20.88
C SER A 64 2.97 -18.10 -22.27
N GLY A 65 2.06 -18.18 -23.23
CA GLY A 65 2.33 -17.81 -24.61
C GLY A 65 1.45 -18.55 -25.59
N ILE A 66 1.39 -18.03 -26.83
CA ILE A 66 0.70 -18.66 -27.95
C ILE A 66 1.70 -18.99 -29.06
N GLY A 67 1.61 -20.21 -29.57
CA GLY A 67 2.58 -20.75 -30.54
C GLY A 67 2.64 -19.97 -31.86
N ARG A 68 3.73 -20.17 -32.57
CA ARG A 68 4.18 -19.42 -33.78
C ARG A 68 3.20 -19.37 -34.95
N VAL A 69 2.27 -20.31 -35.05
CA VAL A 69 1.51 -20.53 -36.27
C VAL A 69 0.36 -19.58 -36.50
N LYS A 70 -0.18 -19.00 -35.44
CA LYS A 70 -1.47 -18.28 -35.53
C LYS A 70 -1.36 -16.76 -35.60
N PHE A 71 -0.46 -16.16 -34.80
CA PHE A 71 -0.35 -14.70 -34.71
C PHE A 71 1.10 -14.24 -34.55
N GLN A 72 1.46 -13.17 -35.25
CA GLN A 72 2.79 -12.55 -35.13
C GLN A 72 2.69 -11.09 -34.67
N SER A 73 3.59 -10.72 -33.75
CA SER A 73 3.72 -9.35 -33.29
C SER A 73 4.41 -8.45 -34.32
N TYR A 74 4.25 -7.15 -34.19
CA TYR A 74 5.00 -6.16 -34.95
C TYR A 74 6.51 -6.14 -34.63
N LEU A 75 6.94 -6.91 -33.60
CA LEU A 75 8.32 -7.14 -33.28
C LEU A 75 8.94 -8.33 -34.07
N ASN A 76 8.21 -8.87 -35.06
CA ASN A 76 8.62 -10.04 -35.86
C ASN A 76 8.91 -11.29 -35.02
N ARG A 77 8.17 -11.51 -33.96
CA ARG A 77 8.28 -12.69 -33.10
C ARG A 77 6.90 -13.12 -32.58
N PRO A 78 6.75 -14.40 -32.16
CA PRO A 78 5.52 -14.90 -31.58
C PRO A 78 5.23 -14.23 -30.24
N PHE A 79 3.96 -14.34 -29.77
CA PHE A 79 3.56 -13.90 -28.44
C PHE A 79 3.93 -14.96 -27.38
N GLU A 80 5.20 -15.31 -27.32
CA GLU A 80 5.77 -16.21 -26.33
C GLU A 80 7.22 -15.83 -26.02
N ALA A 81 7.70 -16.21 -24.84
CA ALA A 81 9.09 -16.09 -24.45
C ALA A 81 9.54 -17.36 -23.71
N ASN A 82 10.83 -17.69 -23.78
CA ASN A 82 11.42 -18.82 -23.08
C ASN A 82 12.44 -18.32 -22.08
N LEU A 83 12.57 -18.99 -20.94
CA LEU A 83 13.48 -18.57 -19.87
C LEU A 83 14.93 -18.49 -20.36
N ASN A 84 15.40 -19.48 -21.12
CA ASN A 84 16.78 -19.53 -21.67
C ASN A 84 17.11 -18.38 -22.62
N GLU A 85 16.12 -17.70 -23.16
CA GLU A 85 16.29 -16.51 -23.99
C GLU A 85 16.47 -15.23 -23.16
N ILE A 86 16.19 -15.30 -21.86
CA ILE A 86 16.20 -14.18 -20.91
C ILE A 86 17.35 -14.34 -19.93
N VAL A 87 17.52 -15.54 -19.38
CA VAL A 87 18.50 -15.86 -18.37
C VAL A 87 19.25 -17.14 -18.77
N HIS A 88 20.56 -17.06 -18.84
CA HIS A 88 21.37 -18.25 -19.05
C HIS A 88 21.33 -19.16 -17.80
N LEU A 89 21.12 -20.46 -18.03
CA LEU A 89 21.14 -21.48 -16.99
C LEU A 89 22.32 -22.42 -17.26
N ASP A 90 23.18 -22.65 -16.27
CA ASP A 90 24.26 -23.60 -16.32
C ASP A 90 23.83 -24.89 -15.58
N TYR A 91 23.43 -25.90 -16.34
CA TYR A 91 22.92 -27.14 -15.77
C TYR A 91 23.96 -27.85 -14.90
N ALA A 92 25.20 -27.95 -15.37
CA ALA A 92 26.24 -28.64 -14.65
C ALA A 92 26.54 -28.01 -13.29
N LYS A 93 26.63 -26.68 -13.24
CA LYS A 93 26.95 -25.96 -12.00
C LYS A 93 25.75 -25.76 -11.07
N GLU A 94 24.55 -25.55 -11.63
CA GLU A 94 23.40 -25.16 -10.84
C GLU A 94 22.48 -26.32 -10.46
N TYR A 95 22.44 -27.41 -11.29
CA TYR A 95 21.38 -28.43 -11.16
C TYR A 95 21.86 -29.89 -11.13
N GLU A 96 23.08 -30.18 -11.59
CA GLU A 96 23.57 -31.57 -11.66
C GLU A 96 23.65 -32.23 -10.28
N ALA A 97 23.99 -31.47 -9.24
CA ALA A 97 24.03 -31.95 -7.86
C ALA A 97 22.66 -32.46 -7.36
N TYR A 98 21.57 -31.88 -7.79
CA TYR A 98 20.21 -32.36 -7.42
C TYR A 98 19.89 -33.69 -8.07
N LYS A 99 20.36 -33.93 -9.32
CA LYS A 99 20.16 -35.19 -10.03
C LYS A 99 20.95 -36.32 -9.40
N SER A 100 22.19 -36.03 -8.96
CA SER A 100 23.08 -37.03 -8.35
C SER A 100 22.73 -37.37 -6.90
N SER A 101 22.05 -36.47 -6.18
CA SER A 101 21.72 -36.65 -4.76
C SER A 101 20.29 -37.17 -4.51
N ASP A 102 19.56 -37.55 -5.53
CA ASP A 102 18.11 -37.93 -5.46
C ASP A 102 17.24 -36.86 -4.79
N SER A 103 17.71 -35.63 -4.78
CA SER A 103 17.00 -34.49 -4.22
C SER A 103 16.02 -33.91 -5.22
N PRO A 104 14.87 -33.37 -4.76
CA PRO A 104 13.92 -32.76 -5.69
C PRO A 104 14.55 -31.56 -6.42
N MET A 105 14.28 -31.45 -7.72
CA MET A 105 14.75 -30.33 -8.53
C MET A 105 14.01 -29.04 -8.18
N PRO A 106 14.70 -27.89 -8.13
CA PRO A 106 14.04 -26.59 -8.00
C PRO A 106 12.94 -26.41 -9.05
N SER A 107 11.73 -26.14 -8.60
CA SER A 107 10.55 -26.10 -9.49
C SER A 107 9.58 -25.01 -9.09
N PRO A 108 9.88 -23.72 -9.37
CA PRO A 108 8.98 -22.62 -9.06
C PRO A 108 7.58 -22.84 -9.61
N LEU A 109 6.57 -22.43 -8.83
CA LEU A 109 5.16 -22.57 -9.16
C LEU A 109 4.60 -21.25 -9.68
N ILE A 110 3.92 -21.29 -10.82
CA ILE A 110 3.26 -20.12 -11.41
C ILE A 110 1.75 -20.35 -11.34
N GLU A 111 1.04 -19.45 -10.68
CA GLU A 111 -0.39 -19.53 -10.51
C GLU A 111 -1.12 -18.64 -11.52
N TYR A 112 -2.05 -19.23 -12.25
CA TYR A 112 -2.95 -18.55 -13.17
C TYR A 112 -4.40 -18.69 -12.72
N GLU A 113 -5.23 -17.76 -13.08
CA GLU A 113 -6.68 -17.82 -12.98
C GLU A 113 -7.25 -17.78 -14.39
N ILE A 114 -8.04 -18.78 -14.75
CA ILE A 114 -8.73 -18.89 -16.04
C ILE A 114 -10.23 -18.95 -15.72
N ASP A 115 -10.96 -17.91 -16.09
CA ASP A 115 -12.40 -17.75 -15.82
C ASP A 115 -12.79 -18.07 -14.36
N GLY A 116 -12.00 -17.52 -13.41
CA GLY A 116 -12.21 -17.71 -11.97
C GLY A 116 -11.66 -19.02 -11.40
N THR A 117 -11.16 -19.93 -12.23
CA THR A 117 -10.59 -21.21 -11.79
C THR A 117 -9.06 -21.16 -11.75
N SER A 118 -8.44 -21.63 -10.67
CA SER A 118 -6.98 -21.64 -10.50
C SER A 118 -6.32 -22.77 -11.31
N LEU A 119 -5.22 -22.43 -12.00
CA LEU A 119 -4.30 -23.37 -12.65
C LEU A 119 -2.88 -23.11 -12.19
N ILE A 120 -2.23 -24.11 -11.62
CA ILE A 120 -0.83 -24.02 -11.20
C ILE A 120 0.07 -24.69 -12.23
N LYS A 121 1.11 -23.98 -12.65
CA LYS A 121 2.18 -24.48 -13.52
C LYS A 121 3.47 -24.62 -12.73
N ARG A 122 4.10 -25.77 -12.79
CA ARG A 122 5.42 -26.04 -12.23
C ARG A 122 6.50 -25.86 -13.30
N SER A 123 7.46 -24.97 -13.06
CA SER A 123 8.61 -24.73 -13.95
C SER A 123 9.62 -25.87 -13.82
N SER A 124 9.53 -26.86 -14.67
CA SER A 124 10.39 -28.06 -14.65
C SER A 124 11.63 -27.88 -15.51
N ILE A 125 12.80 -27.96 -14.89
CA ILE A 125 14.09 -27.91 -15.61
C ILE A 125 14.38 -29.25 -16.26
N THR A 126 14.67 -29.24 -17.53
CA THR A 126 15.03 -30.43 -18.30
C THR A 126 16.32 -30.19 -19.09
N SER A 127 17.22 -31.18 -19.11
CA SER A 127 18.37 -31.22 -19.95
C SER A 127 18.34 -32.51 -20.79
N ARG A 128 18.72 -32.42 -22.05
CA ARG A 128 18.96 -33.58 -22.91
C ARG A 128 20.40 -33.49 -23.43
N GLU A 129 21.06 -34.61 -23.49
CA GLU A 129 22.41 -34.72 -23.99
C GLU A 129 22.54 -34.07 -25.39
N GLY A 130 23.50 -33.15 -25.56
CA GLY A 130 23.70 -32.38 -26.80
C GLY A 130 22.67 -31.29 -27.09
N ARG A 131 21.77 -30.94 -26.14
CA ARG A 131 20.77 -29.87 -26.28
C ARG A 131 20.81 -28.87 -25.13
N GLU A 132 20.42 -27.64 -25.42
CA GLU A 132 20.28 -26.60 -24.42
C GLU A 132 19.27 -26.97 -23.32
N ILE A 133 19.47 -26.39 -22.15
CA ILE A 133 18.52 -26.49 -21.04
C ILE A 133 17.16 -25.93 -21.45
N ARG A 134 16.12 -26.63 -21.08
CA ARG A 134 14.72 -26.17 -21.28
C ARG A 134 13.99 -26.14 -19.94
N VAL A 135 13.23 -25.10 -19.75
CA VAL A 135 12.27 -25.01 -18.62
C VAL A 135 10.87 -25.20 -19.19
N VAL A 136 10.25 -26.30 -18.81
CA VAL A 136 8.92 -26.68 -19.30
C VAL A 136 7.89 -26.37 -18.23
N PRO A 137 6.86 -25.56 -18.54
CA PRO A 137 5.78 -25.26 -17.61
C PRO A 137 4.76 -26.41 -17.57
N ARG A 138 4.87 -27.29 -16.58
CA ARG A 138 4.00 -28.46 -16.40
C ARG A 138 2.82 -28.15 -15.49
N ASN A 139 1.64 -28.72 -15.80
CA ASN A 139 0.50 -28.62 -14.89
C ASN A 139 0.81 -29.27 -13.53
N ASN A 140 0.32 -28.68 -12.46
CA ASN A 140 0.39 -29.23 -11.10
C ASN A 140 -1.01 -29.27 -10.48
N PRO A 141 -1.63 -30.45 -10.36
CA PRO A 141 -1.13 -31.80 -10.67
C PRO A 141 -0.89 -32.04 -12.17
N TYR A 142 -0.01 -33.01 -12.50
CA TYR A 142 0.44 -33.32 -13.87
C TYR A 142 -0.64 -34.05 -14.69
N LYS A 143 -1.65 -33.30 -15.09
CA LYS A 143 -2.77 -33.73 -15.95
C LYS A 143 -3.20 -32.59 -16.86
N GLU A 144 -3.93 -32.91 -17.91
CA GLU A 144 -4.59 -31.85 -18.71
C GLU A 144 -5.61 -31.09 -17.88
N ALA A 145 -5.75 -29.81 -18.16
CA ALA A 145 -6.75 -28.96 -17.56
C ALA A 145 -7.70 -28.47 -18.66
N LEU A 146 -8.99 -28.70 -18.44
CA LEU A 146 -10.09 -28.25 -19.30
C LEU A 146 -10.92 -27.22 -18.53
N PHE A 147 -11.18 -26.09 -19.17
CA PHE A 147 -12.01 -25.00 -18.66
C PHE A 147 -13.25 -24.91 -19.55
N GLU A 148 -14.34 -25.54 -19.10
CA GLU A 148 -15.54 -25.76 -19.90
C GLU A 148 -16.22 -24.44 -20.33
N GLU A 149 -16.23 -23.44 -19.44
CA GLU A 149 -16.88 -22.14 -19.72
C GLU A 149 -16.25 -21.39 -20.89
N SER A 150 -14.94 -21.53 -21.11
CA SER A 150 -14.19 -20.83 -22.17
C SER A 150 -13.73 -21.74 -23.30
N ASP A 151 -14.00 -23.05 -23.23
CA ASP A 151 -13.47 -24.06 -24.17
C ASP A 151 -11.92 -23.99 -24.28
N ILE A 152 -11.26 -23.68 -23.16
CA ILE A 152 -9.79 -23.65 -23.08
C ILE A 152 -9.28 -25.00 -22.55
N GLN A 153 -8.43 -25.63 -23.34
CA GLN A 153 -7.70 -26.82 -22.95
C GLN A 153 -6.20 -26.48 -22.77
N VAL A 154 -5.65 -26.79 -21.61
CA VAL A 154 -4.21 -26.60 -21.33
C VAL A 154 -3.56 -27.96 -21.12
N GLY A 155 -2.81 -28.40 -22.13
CA GLY A 155 -2.05 -29.64 -22.07
C GLY A 155 -1.04 -29.67 -20.92
N LYS A 156 -0.74 -30.89 -20.44
CA LYS A 156 0.10 -31.11 -19.25
C LYS A 156 1.48 -30.44 -19.30
N ASP A 157 2.10 -30.35 -20.49
CA ASP A 157 3.41 -29.71 -20.74
C ASP A 157 3.29 -28.41 -21.59
N ALA A 158 2.08 -27.94 -21.84
CA ALA A 158 1.84 -26.74 -22.65
C ALA A 158 1.94 -25.46 -21.83
N LYS A 159 2.29 -24.36 -22.47
CA LYS A 159 2.15 -23.02 -21.89
C LYS A 159 0.67 -22.66 -21.73
N VAL A 160 0.37 -21.79 -20.76
CA VAL A 160 -0.97 -21.20 -20.65
C VAL A 160 -1.21 -20.30 -21.88
N PRO A 161 -2.37 -20.38 -22.58
CA PRO A 161 -2.62 -19.63 -23.82
C PRO A 161 -2.88 -18.14 -23.58
N LEU A 162 -2.06 -17.48 -22.75
CA LEU A 162 -2.03 -16.05 -22.53
C LEU A 162 -0.92 -15.44 -23.38
N PRO A 163 -1.24 -14.62 -24.39
CA PRO A 163 -0.25 -13.96 -25.24
C PRO A 163 0.78 -13.20 -24.40
N THR A 164 2.06 -13.52 -24.58
CA THR A 164 3.13 -12.98 -23.75
C THR A 164 4.23 -12.36 -24.61
N LEU A 165 4.57 -11.09 -24.37
CA LEU A 165 5.74 -10.45 -24.97
C LEU A 165 6.74 -10.04 -23.87
N TYR A 166 8.01 -10.38 -24.11
CA TYR A 166 9.12 -9.95 -23.26
C TYR A 166 9.97 -8.89 -23.98
N LEU A 167 10.23 -7.78 -23.32
CA LEU A 167 11.13 -6.71 -23.75
C LEU A 167 12.35 -6.66 -22.83
N GLY A 168 13.46 -7.25 -23.28
CA GLY A 168 14.74 -7.21 -22.55
C GLY A 168 15.59 -6.00 -22.90
N MET A 169 16.78 -5.94 -22.34
CA MET A 169 17.75 -4.87 -22.54
C MET A 169 18.28 -4.75 -23.98
N THR A 170 18.06 -5.74 -24.85
CA THR A 170 18.39 -5.65 -26.28
C THR A 170 17.71 -4.47 -26.99
N ARG A 171 16.59 -3.96 -26.47
CA ARG A 171 15.97 -2.74 -27.01
C ARG A 171 16.85 -1.50 -26.85
N MET A 172 17.81 -1.53 -25.91
CA MET A 172 18.75 -0.45 -25.60
C MET A 172 20.07 -0.54 -26.40
N LEU A 173 20.21 -1.49 -27.34
CA LEU A 173 21.40 -1.56 -28.19
C LEU A 173 21.48 -0.31 -29.08
N PRO A 174 22.57 0.49 -29.02
CA PRO A 174 22.70 1.67 -29.84
C PRO A 174 22.83 1.30 -31.32
N VAL A 175 22.02 1.92 -32.17
CA VAL A 175 22.10 1.69 -33.63
C VAL A 175 23.43 2.21 -34.18
N GLY A 176 23.92 3.34 -33.64
CA GLY A 176 25.17 3.95 -34.09
C GLY A 176 26.43 3.17 -33.75
N GLU A 177 26.39 2.28 -32.74
CA GLU A 177 27.51 1.41 -32.36
C GLU A 177 27.46 0.06 -33.06
N SER A 178 26.38 -0.19 -33.80
CA SER A 178 26.20 -1.46 -34.53
C SER A 178 26.82 -1.39 -35.92
N ASN A 179 27.24 -2.56 -36.46
CA ASN A 179 27.70 -2.61 -37.82
C ASN A 179 26.61 -2.08 -38.77
N PRO A 180 26.90 -1.04 -39.60
CA PRO A 180 25.91 -0.44 -40.49
C PRO A 180 25.23 -1.44 -41.45
N ALA A 181 25.91 -2.52 -41.85
CA ALA A 181 25.36 -3.57 -42.71
C ALA A 181 24.26 -4.41 -42.02
N TRP A 182 24.21 -4.40 -40.70
CA TRP A 182 23.22 -5.14 -39.91
C TRP A 182 22.01 -4.27 -39.54
N VAL A 183 22.14 -2.96 -39.66
CA VAL A 183 21.03 -2.04 -39.36
C VAL A 183 20.04 -2.04 -40.52
N VAL A 184 18.81 -2.43 -40.20
CA VAL A 184 17.66 -2.36 -41.10
C VAL A 184 16.81 -1.17 -40.71
N SER A 185 16.41 -0.34 -41.66
CA SER A 185 15.56 0.84 -41.42
C SER A 185 14.72 1.06 -42.69
N ASP A 186 13.51 0.47 -42.73
CA ASP A 186 12.66 0.45 -43.89
C ASP A 186 11.28 1.03 -43.58
N LEU A 187 10.67 1.72 -44.54
CA LEU A 187 9.28 2.19 -44.42
C LEU A 187 8.33 0.99 -44.32
N ASP A 188 7.52 0.95 -43.29
CA ASP A 188 6.54 -0.10 -43.09
C ASP A 188 5.23 0.20 -43.82
N LYS A 189 5.01 -0.52 -44.92
CA LYS A 189 3.79 -0.43 -45.70
C LYS A 189 2.69 -1.37 -45.22
N THR A 190 2.98 -2.24 -44.25
CA THR A 190 2.10 -3.32 -43.80
C THR A 190 1.39 -3.04 -42.49
N ILE A 191 1.80 -2.03 -41.75
CA ILE A 191 1.18 -1.67 -40.48
C ILE A 191 -0.22 -1.11 -40.69
N HIS A 192 -1.17 -1.56 -39.85
CA HIS A 192 -2.52 -1.03 -39.88
C HIS A 192 -2.53 0.46 -39.48
N PRO A 193 -3.29 1.33 -40.17
CA PRO A 193 -3.30 2.76 -39.91
C PRO A 193 -3.62 3.15 -38.46
N ASP A 194 -4.55 2.44 -37.80
CA ASP A 194 -4.91 2.70 -36.40
C ASP A 194 -3.80 2.30 -35.41
N ASP A 195 -2.96 1.33 -35.79
CA ASP A 195 -1.82 0.90 -34.97
C ASP A 195 -0.64 1.87 -35.15
N ALA A 196 -0.45 2.40 -36.36
CA ALA A 196 0.48 3.48 -36.63
C ALA A 196 0.14 4.75 -35.83
N LEU A 197 -1.14 5.15 -35.84
CA LEU A 197 -1.62 6.28 -35.04
C LEU A 197 -1.48 6.02 -33.54
N PHE A 198 -1.73 4.78 -33.08
CA PHE A 198 -1.54 4.41 -31.67
C PHE A 198 -0.08 4.58 -31.25
N ILE A 199 0.90 4.06 -32.01
CA ILE A 199 2.34 4.20 -31.73
C ILE A 199 2.71 5.68 -31.59
N LYS A 200 2.32 6.49 -32.58
CA LYS A 200 2.58 7.94 -32.59
C LYS A 200 2.00 8.64 -31.38
N THR A 201 0.73 8.39 -31.07
CA THR A 201 0.02 9.00 -29.95
C THR A 201 0.63 8.59 -28.62
N PHE A 202 1.02 7.31 -28.47
CA PHE A 202 1.65 6.81 -27.27
C PHE A 202 2.99 7.51 -27.02
N ILE A 203 3.85 7.62 -28.05
CA ILE A 203 5.16 8.27 -27.96
C ILE A 203 4.99 9.75 -27.60
N SER A 204 4.10 10.46 -28.27
CA SER A 204 3.86 11.91 -28.03
C SER A 204 3.32 12.21 -26.62
N LYS A 205 2.64 11.25 -25.98
CA LYS A 205 2.17 11.39 -24.60
C LYS A 205 3.27 11.24 -23.56
N VAL A 206 4.34 10.54 -23.88
CA VAL A 206 5.43 10.24 -22.95
C VAL A 206 6.57 11.25 -23.06
N ILE A 207 6.94 11.60 -24.28
CA ILE A 207 8.03 12.56 -24.56
C ILE A 207 7.56 13.63 -25.52
N ALA A 208 7.98 14.87 -25.28
CA ALA A 208 7.86 15.93 -26.27
C ALA A 208 8.86 15.63 -27.40
N THR A 209 8.33 15.38 -28.60
CA THR A 209 9.15 15.10 -29.77
C THR A 209 8.59 15.83 -30.98
N GLU A 210 9.48 16.32 -31.82
CA GLU A 210 9.11 16.95 -33.10
C GLU A 210 8.80 15.85 -34.11
N LEU A 211 7.50 15.61 -34.32
CA LEU A 211 7.03 14.76 -35.40
C LEU A 211 6.83 15.62 -36.64
N ARG A 212 7.29 15.11 -37.80
CA ARG A 212 7.32 15.86 -39.06
C ARG A 212 5.95 16.40 -39.46
N GLU A 213 4.92 15.57 -39.31
CA GLU A 213 3.52 15.96 -39.52
C GLU A 213 2.64 15.27 -38.47
N ARG A 214 1.72 16.00 -37.86
CA ARG A 214 0.80 15.41 -36.87
C ARG A 214 -0.12 14.33 -37.47
N GLU A 215 -0.44 14.42 -38.75
CA GLU A 215 -1.35 13.51 -39.45
C GLU A 215 -0.64 12.41 -40.25
N SER A 216 0.68 12.46 -40.42
CA SER A 216 1.43 11.39 -41.12
C SER A 216 1.21 10.05 -40.43
N LYS A 217 0.81 9.04 -41.20
CA LYS A 217 0.67 7.62 -40.78
C LYS A 217 1.92 6.80 -41.11
N SER A 218 2.97 7.44 -41.56
CA SER A 218 4.23 6.78 -41.91
C SER A 218 4.92 6.22 -40.68
N ILE A 219 5.32 4.96 -40.77
CA ILE A 219 6.07 4.23 -39.73
C ILE A 219 7.30 3.63 -40.38
N THR A 220 8.44 3.80 -39.74
CA THR A 220 9.71 3.13 -40.14
C THR A 220 9.95 1.96 -39.19
N THR A 221 10.14 0.77 -39.75
CA THR A 221 10.62 -0.39 -38.97
C THR A 221 12.13 -0.33 -38.93
N GLN A 222 12.69 -0.28 -37.71
CA GLN A 222 14.13 -0.28 -37.48
C GLN A 222 14.54 -1.46 -36.60
N GLY A 223 15.65 -2.11 -36.94
CA GLY A 223 16.18 -3.21 -36.18
C GLY A 223 17.65 -3.48 -36.49
N ILE A 224 18.24 -4.44 -35.78
CA ILE A 224 19.62 -4.92 -36.00
C ILE A 224 19.54 -6.42 -36.28
N ARG A 225 19.99 -6.83 -37.48
CA ARG A 225 20.01 -8.25 -37.88
C ARG A 225 20.80 -9.09 -36.88
N GLY A 226 20.36 -10.32 -36.66
CA GLY A 226 20.97 -11.22 -35.68
C GLY A 226 20.67 -10.91 -34.21
N THR A 227 19.90 -9.85 -33.93
CA THR A 227 19.49 -9.52 -32.60
C THR A 227 17.94 -9.51 -32.47
N ARG A 228 17.42 -9.36 -31.24
CA ARG A 228 16.00 -9.17 -30.98
C ARG A 228 15.57 -7.71 -31.02
N LYS A 229 16.48 -6.81 -31.41
CA LYS A 229 16.15 -5.39 -31.52
C LYS A 229 15.34 -5.15 -32.78
N THR A 230 14.08 -4.78 -32.58
CA THR A 230 13.15 -4.33 -33.60
C THR A 230 12.15 -3.38 -32.97
N ALA A 231 11.91 -2.24 -33.59
CA ALA A 231 10.91 -1.27 -33.17
C ALA A 231 10.31 -0.56 -34.39
N LYS A 232 9.11 -0.01 -34.21
CA LYS A 232 8.40 0.80 -35.20
C LYS A 232 8.41 2.24 -34.73
N HIS A 233 8.97 3.12 -35.56
CA HIS A 233 9.16 4.53 -35.28
C HIS A 233 8.19 5.38 -36.08
N PRO A 234 7.60 6.40 -35.49
CA PRO A 234 6.89 7.43 -36.25
C PRO A 234 7.86 8.24 -37.12
N ASP A 235 7.35 8.99 -38.06
CA ASP A 235 8.15 9.87 -38.89
C ASP A 235 8.58 11.10 -38.09
N TYR A 236 9.89 11.15 -37.80
CA TYR A 236 10.52 12.30 -37.12
C TYR A 236 11.00 13.33 -38.16
N SER A 237 11.29 14.57 -37.71
CA SER A 237 11.93 15.59 -38.55
C SER A 237 13.35 15.21 -39.00
N TYR A 238 13.89 14.14 -38.42
CA TYR A 238 15.22 13.58 -38.70
C TYR A 238 15.15 12.06 -38.90
N SER A 239 16.24 11.47 -39.41
CA SER A 239 16.29 10.03 -39.69
C SER A 239 16.05 9.19 -38.42
N ALA A 240 15.30 8.10 -38.55
CA ALA A 240 15.12 7.12 -37.49
C ALA A 240 16.45 6.54 -36.95
N LYS A 241 17.53 6.57 -37.73
CA LYS A 241 18.89 6.16 -37.31
C LYS A 241 19.54 7.14 -36.33
N CYS A 242 19.01 8.38 -36.22
CA CYS A 242 19.56 9.44 -35.38
C CYS A 242 18.77 9.64 -34.06
N ILE A 243 17.81 8.75 -33.76
CA ILE A 243 17.00 8.85 -32.55
C ILE A 243 17.81 8.54 -31.30
N SER A 244 17.41 9.13 -30.18
CA SER A 244 18.00 8.82 -28.88
C SER A 244 17.62 7.42 -28.40
N LEU A 245 18.45 6.82 -27.52
CA LEU A 245 18.13 5.52 -26.90
C LEU A 245 16.78 5.51 -26.19
N GLY A 246 16.41 6.61 -25.55
CA GLY A 246 15.08 6.75 -24.90
C GLY A 246 13.94 6.72 -25.90
N GLN A 247 14.07 7.40 -27.03
CA GLN A 247 13.08 7.36 -28.12
C GLN A 247 12.96 5.95 -28.73
N ASP A 248 14.09 5.28 -28.90
CA ASP A 248 14.16 3.93 -29.43
C ASP A 248 13.51 2.92 -28.46
N SER A 249 13.85 2.98 -27.18
CA SER A 249 13.23 2.17 -26.14
C SER A 249 11.72 2.39 -26.06
N LEU A 250 11.28 3.66 -26.13
CA LEU A 250 9.86 4.02 -26.11
C LEU A 250 9.12 3.46 -27.33
N SER A 251 9.76 3.52 -28.50
CA SER A 251 9.22 2.96 -29.73
C SER A 251 9.08 1.43 -29.66
N ALA A 252 10.02 0.75 -29.00
CA ALA A 252 9.92 -0.69 -28.77
C ALA A 252 8.73 -1.04 -27.86
N ILE A 253 8.52 -0.29 -26.78
CA ILE A 253 7.35 -0.45 -25.88
C ILE A 253 6.05 -0.15 -26.64
N ALA A 254 5.98 0.94 -27.39
CA ALA A 254 4.82 1.30 -28.19
C ALA A 254 4.50 0.21 -29.25
N THR A 255 5.54 -0.36 -29.87
CA THR A 255 5.41 -1.47 -30.85
C THR A 255 4.86 -2.74 -30.21
N ALA A 256 5.30 -3.08 -28.99
CA ALA A 256 4.75 -4.21 -28.25
C ALA A 256 3.27 -4.01 -27.92
N LEU A 257 2.90 -2.82 -27.43
CA LEU A 257 1.50 -2.47 -27.15
C LEU A 257 0.63 -2.48 -28.42
N ALA A 258 1.13 -1.93 -29.53
CA ALA A 258 0.46 -1.98 -30.83
C ALA A 258 0.29 -3.43 -31.34
N SER A 259 1.24 -4.33 -31.01
CA SER A 259 1.11 -5.75 -31.32
C SER A 259 -0.07 -6.41 -30.59
N PHE A 260 -0.29 -6.07 -29.32
CA PHE A 260 -1.49 -6.53 -28.59
C PHE A 260 -2.77 -5.90 -29.13
N LYS A 261 -2.73 -4.62 -29.55
CA LYS A 261 -3.88 -3.96 -30.20
C LYS A 261 -4.24 -4.67 -31.51
N LYS A 262 -3.25 -5.02 -32.33
CA LYS A 262 -3.43 -5.86 -33.53
C LYS A 262 -4.06 -7.20 -33.17
N LEU A 263 -3.49 -7.90 -32.17
CA LEU A 263 -3.98 -9.21 -31.74
C LEU A 263 -5.44 -9.16 -31.23
N GLN A 264 -5.79 -8.14 -30.45
CA GLN A 264 -7.16 -7.93 -29.96
C GLN A 264 -8.16 -7.75 -31.10
N ARG A 265 -7.74 -7.11 -32.20
CA ARG A 265 -8.56 -6.94 -33.41
C ARG A 265 -8.69 -8.24 -34.20
N GLU A 266 -7.63 -9.05 -34.27
CA GLU A 266 -7.56 -10.26 -35.10
C GLU A 266 -8.08 -11.52 -34.40
N TRP A 267 -8.21 -11.48 -33.07
CA TRP A 267 -8.63 -12.63 -32.27
C TRP A 267 -9.93 -12.33 -31.50
N PRO A 268 -11.11 -12.84 -31.97
CA PRO A 268 -12.39 -12.54 -31.32
C PRO A 268 -12.46 -12.93 -29.84
N ASN A 269 -11.87 -14.06 -29.47
CA ASN A 269 -11.81 -14.56 -28.10
C ASN A 269 -10.49 -14.18 -27.39
N TYR A 270 -9.98 -12.97 -27.64
CA TYR A 270 -8.75 -12.48 -27.02
C TYR A 270 -8.84 -12.47 -25.49
N PRO A 271 -8.03 -13.30 -24.77
CA PRO A 271 -8.17 -13.50 -23.32
C PRO A 271 -7.51 -12.41 -22.48
N GLY A 272 -6.89 -11.41 -23.11
CA GLY A 272 -5.96 -10.48 -22.49
C GLY A 272 -4.53 -10.80 -22.89
N GLY A 273 -3.54 -10.18 -22.26
CA GLY A 273 -2.13 -10.42 -22.58
C GLY A 273 -1.18 -10.06 -21.45
N LEU A 274 0.05 -10.54 -21.56
CA LEU A 274 1.11 -10.30 -20.62
C LEU A 274 2.27 -9.57 -21.30
N LEU A 275 2.58 -8.36 -20.85
CA LEU A 275 3.76 -7.60 -21.27
C LEU A 275 4.79 -7.59 -20.14
N VAL A 276 5.96 -8.16 -20.41
CA VAL A 276 7.06 -8.25 -19.46
C VAL A 276 8.20 -7.37 -19.93
N VAL A 277 8.66 -6.41 -19.11
CA VAL A 277 9.69 -5.43 -19.48
C VAL A 277 10.81 -5.40 -18.45
N ASP A 278 12.02 -5.69 -18.86
CA ASP A 278 13.19 -5.57 -18.00
C ASP A 278 13.73 -4.13 -18.03
N GLU A 279 14.04 -3.57 -16.85
CA GLU A 279 14.54 -2.20 -16.65
C GLU A 279 13.70 -1.13 -17.39
N LEU A 280 12.44 -0.99 -16.99
CA LEU A 280 11.49 -0.08 -17.63
C LEU A 280 11.94 1.39 -17.65
N ASP A 281 12.78 1.79 -16.69
CA ASP A 281 13.34 3.14 -16.55
C ASP A 281 14.51 3.44 -17.49
N ALA A 282 15.10 2.41 -18.12
CA ALA A 282 16.30 2.57 -18.91
C ALA A 282 16.11 3.53 -20.09
N GLY A 283 16.97 4.56 -20.15
CA GLY A 283 16.98 5.58 -21.20
C GLY A 283 15.97 6.71 -21.03
N PHE A 284 15.15 6.74 -19.96
CA PHE A 284 14.13 7.77 -19.76
C PHE A 284 14.50 8.80 -18.71
N HIS A 285 14.34 10.07 -19.07
CA HIS A 285 14.40 11.15 -18.09
C HIS A 285 13.30 10.98 -17.01
N PRO A 286 13.55 11.35 -15.73
CA PRO A 286 12.59 11.17 -14.64
C PRO A 286 11.17 11.70 -14.92
N HIS A 287 11.04 12.83 -15.62
CA HIS A 287 9.73 13.36 -16.04
C HIS A 287 9.01 12.41 -17.01
N ALA A 288 9.74 11.88 -18.01
CA ALA A 288 9.19 10.94 -18.98
C ALA A 288 8.75 9.62 -18.34
N GLN A 289 9.43 9.18 -17.27
CA GLN A 289 9.09 7.95 -16.54
C GLN A 289 7.67 8.00 -15.95
N GLN A 290 7.26 9.13 -15.36
CA GLN A 290 5.90 9.29 -14.83
C GLN A 290 4.85 9.26 -15.94
N GLN A 291 5.14 9.94 -17.07
CA GLN A 291 4.23 9.90 -18.22
C GLN A 291 4.14 8.51 -18.84
N LEU A 292 5.26 7.78 -18.86
CA LEU A 292 5.34 6.40 -19.34
C LEU A 292 4.41 5.48 -18.53
N VAL A 293 4.46 5.54 -17.19
CA VAL A 293 3.57 4.74 -16.32
C VAL A 293 2.10 5.06 -16.62
N LYS A 294 1.74 6.34 -16.71
CA LYS A 294 0.36 6.74 -17.04
C LYS A 294 -0.08 6.24 -18.41
N ALA A 295 0.78 6.34 -19.41
CA ALA A 295 0.49 5.88 -20.77
C ALA A 295 0.34 4.35 -20.82
N ILE A 296 1.23 3.61 -20.14
CA ILE A 296 1.16 2.15 -20.02
C ILE A 296 -0.12 1.73 -19.27
N ALA A 297 -0.46 2.38 -18.16
CA ALA A 297 -1.66 2.07 -17.39
C ALA A 297 -2.95 2.23 -18.20
N ASN A 298 -3.02 3.27 -19.04
CA ASN A 298 -4.13 3.49 -19.94
C ASN A 298 -4.20 2.44 -21.06
N ALA A 299 -3.06 2.13 -21.68
CA ALA A 299 -2.95 1.08 -22.70
C ALA A 299 -3.30 -0.30 -22.13
N ALA A 300 -2.77 -0.64 -20.96
CA ALA A 300 -3.04 -1.91 -20.28
C ALA A 300 -4.53 -2.11 -19.98
N ARG A 301 -5.23 -1.05 -19.57
CA ARG A 301 -6.69 -1.11 -19.36
C ARG A 301 -7.44 -1.38 -20.67
N THR A 302 -7.13 -0.64 -21.72
CA THR A 302 -7.80 -0.76 -23.02
C THR A 302 -7.54 -2.10 -23.69
N LEU A 303 -6.30 -2.60 -23.57
CA LEU A 303 -5.84 -3.82 -24.20
C LEU A 303 -5.96 -5.06 -23.30
N ARG A 304 -6.54 -4.92 -22.11
CA ARG A 304 -6.67 -5.99 -21.09
C ARG A 304 -5.33 -6.69 -20.78
N LEU A 305 -4.28 -5.89 -20.52
CA LEU A 305 -2.95 -6.40 -20.25
C LEU A 305 -2.64 -6.41 -18.76
N GLN A 306 -1.89 -7.43 -18.34
CA GLN A 306 -1.03 -7.33 -17.17
C GLN A 306 0.37 -6.93 -17.64
N VAL A 307 0.95 -5.92 -17.00
CA VAL A 307 2.30 -5.43 -17.29
C VAL A 307 3.17 -5.70 -16.09
N ILE A 308 4.25 -6.44 -16.29
CA ILE A 308 5.22 -6.74 -15.23
C ILE A 308 6.57 -6.19 -15.66
N ALA A 309 7.12 -5.31 -14.83
CA ALA A 309 8.40 -4.68 -15.19
C ALA A 309 9.34 -4.63 -13.99
N THR A 310 10.65 -4.68 -14.30
CA THR A 310 11.68 -4.35 -13.31
C THR A 310 12.06 -2.88 -13.41
N THR A 311 12.55 -2.32 -12.33
CA THR A 311 13.01 -0.93 -12.28
C THR A 311 14.04 -0.71 -11.17
N HIS A 312 14.91 0.27 -11.41
CA HIS A 312 15.78 0.89 -10.42
C HIS A 312 15.39 2.35 -10.14
N SER A 313 14.29 2.83 -10.73
CA SER A 313 13.87 4.22 -10.59
C SER A 313 12.92 4.42 -9.42
N MET A 314 13.32 5.26 -8.48
CA MET A 314 12.44 5.73 -7.42
C MET A 314 11.20 6.44 -7.96
N ARG A 315 11.31 7.14 -9.10
CA ARG A 315 10.18 7.83 -9.76
C ARG A 315 9.10 6.88 -10.27
N LEU A 316 9.48 5.73 -10.82
CA LEU A 316 8.52 4.70 -11.23
C LEU A 316 7.87 4.05 -10.01
N ILE A 317 8.65 3.78 -8.96
CA ILE A 317 8.14 3.24 -7.69
C ILE A 317 7.11 4.21 -7.08
N GLU A 318 7.45 5.50 -6.95
CA GLU A 318 6.54 6.54 -6.45
C GLU A 318 5.23 6.63 -7.26
N ALA A 319 5.29 6.46 -8.58
CA ALA A 319 4.11 6.55 -9.44
C ALA A 319 3.11 5.38 -9.28
N ILE A 320 3.55 4.26 -8.71
CA ILE A 320 2.74 3.04 -8.51
C ILE A 320 2.45 2.76 -7.04
N HIS A 321 3.40 3.07 -6.14
CA HIS A 321 3.28 2.78 -4.72
C HIS A 321 2.06 3.50 -4.10
N PRO A 322 1.30 2.86 -3.18
CA PRO A 322 0.11 3.46 -2.57
C PRO A 322 0.33 4.83 -1.91
N GLU A 323 1.50 5.06 -1.30
CA GLU A 323 1.83 6.37 -0.71
C GLU A 323 2.04 7.47 -1.77
N GLY A 324 2.55 7.12 -2.94
CA GLY A 324 2.79 8.07 -4.04
C GLY A 324 1.60 8.25 -4.98
N ASN A 325 0.71 7.26 -5.02
CA ASN A 325 -0.49 7.24 -5.87
C ASN A 325 -1.70 6.73 -5.06
N PRO A 326 -2.19 7.52 -4.11
CA PRO A 326 -3.31 7.13 -3.27
C PRO A 326 -4.60 6.95 -4.09
N VAL A 327 -5.37 5.93 -3.78
CA VAL A 327 -6.69 5.68 -4.38
C VAL A 327 -7.76 6.35 -3.51
N GLY A 328 -8.75 6.95 -4.14
CA GLY A 328 -9.87 7.57 -3.42
C GLY A 328 -10.69 6.57 -2.58
N PRO A 329 -11.57 7.06 -1.70
CA PRO A 329 -12.38 6.22 -0.82
C PRO A 329 -13.15 5.13 -1.57
N GLY A 330 -12.97 3.86 -1.17
CA GLY A 330 -13.61 2.71 -1.82
C GLY A 330 -12.94 2.19 -3.09
N GLY A 331 -11.87 2.84 -3.58
CA GLY A 331 -11.08 2.37 -4.72
C GLY A 331 -10.15 1.21 -4.32
N ARG A 332 -9.86 0.32 -5.30
CA ARG A 332 -8.85 -0.74 -5.15
C ARG A 332 -7.60 -0.38 -5.93
N HIS A 333 -6.43 -0.65 -5.34
CA HIS A 333 -5.17 -0.59 -6.08
C HIS A 333 -5.14 -1.72 -7.11
N THR A 334 -5.08 -1.35 -8.38
CA THR A 334 -4.92 -2.29 -9.50
C THR A 334 -3.46 -2.53 -9.86
N ASP A 335 -2.57 -1.75 -9.29
CA ASP A 335 -1.13 -1.76 -9.51
C ASP A 335 -0.41 -2.07 -8.19
N SER A 336 0.80 -2.63 -8.27
CA SER A 336 1.61 -2.94 -7.10
C SER A 336 3.11 -2.75 -7.33
N VAL A 337 3.82 -2.48 -6.25
CA VAL A 337 5.29 -2.52 -6.19
C VAL A 337 5.69 -3.72 -5.34
N ILE A 338 6.50 -4.59 -5.90
CA ILE A 338 7.18 -5.69 -5.21
C ILE A 338 8.62 -5.25 -4.98
N TYR A 339 8.95 -4.90 -3.76
CA TYR A 339 10.31 -4.51 -3.41
C TYR A 339 11.06 -5.68 -2.80
N LEU A 340 12.18 -6.07 -3.44
CA LEU A 340 13.03 -7.17 -3.00
C LEU A 340 14.20 -6.63 -2.20
N VAL A 341 14.42 -7.18 -1.03
CA VAL A 341 15.51 -6.83 -0.11
C VAL A 341 16.42 -8.02 0.15
N ASP A 342 17.64 -7.75 0.61
CA ASP A 342 18.66 -8.73 0.96
C ASP A 342 19.15 -9.55 -0.23
N THR A 343 20.24 -9.11 -0.87
CA THR A 343 20.82 -9.78 -2.05
C THR A 343 21.36 -11.18 -1.77
N ARG A 344 21.65 -11.52 -0.51
CA ARG A 344 22.14 -12.85 -0.10
C ARG A 344 20.98 -13.82 0.14
N ARG A 345 19.89 -13.34 0.73
CA ARG A 345 18.67 -14.09 1.02
C ARG A 345 17.45 -13.29 0.56
N PRO A 346 17.18 -13.26 -0.74
CA PRO A 346 16.12 -12.44 -1.28
C PRO A 346 14.76 -12.73 -0.62
N ARG A 347 14.09 -11.68 -0.23
CA ARG A 347 12.74 -11.72 0.33
C ARG A 347 11.93 -10.52 -0.15
N VAL A 348 10.63 -10.67 -0.20
CA VAL A 348 9.73 -9.55 -0.46
C VAL A 348 9.67 -8.70 0.81
N ALA A 349 9.79 -7.41 0.65
CA ALA A 349 9.62 -6.46 1.73
C ALA A 349 8.13 -6.19 1.93
N ASP A 350 7.58 -6.67 3.05
CA ASP A 350 6.21 -6.38 3.43
C ASP A 350 6.12 -4.99 4.09
N ASP A 351 5.09 -4.21 3.75
CA ASP A 351 4.78 -2.89 4.34
C ASP A 351 5.92 -1.85 4.26
N TYR A 352 6.76 -1.90 3.22
CA TYR A 352 7.81 -0.92 3.01
C TYR A 352 7.21 0.41 2.55
N THR A 353 7.52 1.47 3.29
CA THR A 353 7.21 2.84 2.91
C THR A 353 8.13 3.33 1.80
N LEU A 354 7.72 4.37 1.05
CA LEU A 354 8.61 4.99 0.05
C LEU A 354 9.94 5.46 0.65
N GLU A 355 9.93 5.93 1.90
CA GLU A 355 11.15 6.33 2.60
C GLU A 355 12.05 5.13 2.91
N SER A 356 11.49 4.02 3.37
CA SER A 356 12.25 2.78 3.60
C SER A 356 12.87 2.25 2.32
N ILE A 357 12.15 2.28 1.20
CA ILE A 357 12.67 1.91 -0.11
C ILE A 357 13.82 2.82 -0.53
N ARG A 358 13.67 4.15 -0.34
CA ARG A 358 14.71 5.13 -0.67
C ARG A 358 15.98 4.89 0.16
N CYS A 359 15.83 4.62 1.45
CA CYS A 359 16.94 4.30 2.35
C CYS A 359 17.67 3.02 1.93
N ASP A 360 16.93 1.95 1.61
CA ASP A 360 17.51 0.70 1.15
C ASP A 360 18.22 0.86 -0.21
N MET A 361 17.61 1.52 -1.17
CA MET A 361 18.21 1.78 -2.48
C MET A 361 19.52 2.57 -2.41
N SER A 362 19.64 3.48 -1.44
CA SER A 362 20.83 4.30 -1.23
C SER A 362 21.81 3.69 -0.20
N LEU A 363 21.46 2.54 0.39
CA LEU A 363 22.19 1.92 1.51
C LEU A 363 22.45 2.90 2.67
N THR A 364 21.58 3.89 2.81
CA THR A 364 21.57 4.78 3.97
C THR A 364 20.76 4.14 5.09
N PRO A 365 21.29 4.11 6.32
CA PRO A 365 20.47 3.65 7.43
C PRO A 365 19.19 4.49 7.46
N PRO A 366 18.01 3.85 7.66
CA PRO A 366 16.80 4.61 7.88
C PRO A 366 17.09 5.62 9.00
N PRO A 367 16.65 6.88 8.89
CA PRO A 367 16.81 7.85 9.97
C PRO A 367 16.39 7.16 11.24
N ALA A 368 17.29 7.16 12.27
CA ALA A 368 17.09 6.45 13.52
C ALA A 368 15.64 6.61 13.90
N ALA A 369 14.91 5.53 14.00
CA ALA A 369 13.46 5.55 14.00
C ALA A 369 13.03 6.66 14.95
N LEU A 370 12.67 7.81 14.41
CA LEU A 370 11.92 8.80 15.18
C LEU A 370 10.80 7.94 15.74
N PRO A 371 10.73 7.76 17.09
CA PRO A 371 9.80 6.81 17.69
C PRO A 371 8.51 7.04 16.95
N THR A 372 8.05 6.06 16.21
CA THR A 372 6.89 6.16 15.31
C THR A 372 5.91 6.95 16.09
N LYS A 373 5.57 8.19 15.63
CA LYS A 373 4.76 9.12 16.43
C LYS A 373 3.56 8.30 16.79
N ALA A 374 3.59 7.76 18.01
CA ALA A 374 2.66 6.71 18.39
C ALA A 374 1.30 7.29 18.12
N LYS A 375 0.54 6.68 17.22
CA LYS A 375 -0.76 7.19 16.80
C LYS A 375 -1.47 7.66 18.06
N THR A 376 -1.76 8.95 18.16
CA THR A 376 -2.21 9.55 19.42
C THR A 376 -3.61 10.10 19.23
N LEU A 377 -4.56 9.65 20.05
CA LEU A 377 -5.86 10.29 20.21
C LEU A 377 -5.70 11.49 21.14
N LYS A 378 -6.02 12.66 20.65
CA LYS A 378 -6.07 13.87 21.46
C LYS A 378 -7.36 13.87 22.27
N ILE A 379 -7.27 14.23 23.55
CA ILE A 379 -8.42 14.47 24.43
C ILE A 379 -8.45 15.95 24.73
N TYR A 380 -9.40 16.64 24.15
CA TYR A 380 -9.58 18.08 24.38
C TYR A 380 -10.39 18.33 25.64
N LEU A 381 -9.94 19.29 26.44
CA LEU A 381 -10.52 19.70 27.70
C LEU A 381 -10.74 21.23 27.75
N GLU A 382 -11.57 21.66 28.68
CA GLU A 382 -11.94 23.05 28.85
C GLU A 382 -10.72 23.89 29.26
N ASP A 383 -10.02 23.49 30.34
CA ASP A 383 -8.96 24.27 30.95
C ASP A 383 -7.89 23.41 31.62
N PHE A 384 -6.96 24.06 32.32
CA PHE A 384 -5.86 23.44 33.02
C PHE A 384 -6.33 22.54 34.18
N GLU A 385 -7.31 22.95 34.94
CA GLU A 385 -7.85 22.26 36.11
C GLU A 385 -8.46 20.91 35.72
N ALA A 386 -9.26 20.89 34.65
CA ALA A 386 -9.77 19.66 34.05
C ALA A 386 -8.64 18.75 33.56
N GLY A 387 -7.62 19.34 32.92
CA GLY A 387 -6.44 18.63 32.44
C GLY A 387 -5.62 17.99 33.57
N PHE A 388 -5.50 18.66 34.69
CA PHE A 388 -4.80 18.19 35.90
C PHE A 388 -5.47 16.91 36.45
N ILE A 389 -6.81 16.97 36.63
CA ILE A 389 -7.57 15.80 37.10
C ILE A 389 -7.52 14.66 36.11
N LEU A 390 -7.74 14.92 34.81
CA LEU A 390 -7.68 13.87 33.79
C LEU A 390 -6.31 13.19 33.73
N LYS A 391 -5.21 13.95 33.88
CA LYS A 391 -3.86 13.39 33.90
C LYS A 391 -3.70 12.33 35.01
N ARG A 392 -4.31 12.53 36.15
CA ARG A 392 -4.28 11.58 37.27
C ARG A 392 -5.23 10.39 37.05
N LEU A 393 -6.41 10.61 36.47
CA LEU A 393 -7.36 9.57 36.08
C LEU A 393 -6.80 8.63 35.00
N LEU A 394 -5.95 9.14 34.11
CA LEU A 394 -5.28 8.36 33.07
C LEU A 394 -4.16 7.48 33.65
N THR A 395 -4.52 6.47 34.43
CA THR A 395 -3.61 5.49 34.97
C THR A 395 -2.84 4.73 33.89
N THR A 396 -1.71 4.12 34.24
CA THR A 396 -0.93 3.28 33.32
C THR A 396 -1.77 2.12 32.78
N SER A 397 -2.64 1.54 33.62
CA SER A 397 -3.56 0.48 33.26
C SER A 397 -4.58 0.95 32.20
N LEU A 398 -5.24 2.08 32.45
CA LEU A 398 -6.24 2.66 31.53
C LEU A 398 -5.62 3.04 30.18
N LYS A 399 -4.43 3.66 30.18
CA LYS A 399 -3.68 3.97 28.95
C LYS A 399 -3.33 2.70 28.16
N LYS A 400 -2.93 1.62 28.84
CA LYS A 400 -2.65 0.33 28.22
C LYS A 400 -3.91 -0.29 27.62
N GLN A 401 -5.03 -0.23 28.34
CA GLN A 401 -6.32 -0.74 27.88
C GLN A 401 -6.82 0.02 26.63
N ILE A 402 -6.75 1.34 26.62
CA ILE A 402 -7.11 2.16 25.46
C ILE A 402 -6.20 1.81 24.27
N LYS A 403 -4.89 1.71 24.50
CA LYS A 403 -3.93 1.36 23.44
C LYS A 403 -4.20 -0.02 22.85
N GLN A 404 -4.51 -1.02 23.68
CA GLN A 404 -4.86 -2.37 23.22
C GLN A 404 -6.17 -2.38 22.41
N ALA A 405 -7.17 -1.59 22.84
CA ALA A 405 -8.47 -1.54 22.19
C ALA A 405 -8.51 -0.73 20.89
N THR A 406 -7.60 0.24 20.72
CA THR A 406 -7.65 1.24 19.64
C THR A 406 -6.38 1.32 18.81
N GLY A 407 -5.24 0.82 19.27
CA GLY A 407 -3.94 1.04 18.67
C GLY A 407 -3.34 2.44 18.93
N PHE A 408 -4.03 3.33 19.64
CA PHE A 408 -3.62 4.71 19.89
C PHE A 408 -3.20 4.96 21.34
N ASN A 409 -2.19 5.80 21.53
CA ASN A 409 -1.95 6.44 22.83
C ASN A 409 -2.93 7.61 23.01
N VAL A 410 -3.14 8.08 24.25
CA VAL A 410 -3.96 9.24 24.53
C VAL A 410 -3.12 10.42 25.03
N LYS A 411 -3.49 11.64 24.62
CA LYS A 411 -2.82 12.88 25.03
C LYS A 411 -3.85 13.96 25.39
N PRO A 412 -3.95 14.37 26.66
CA PRO A 412 -4.78 15.51 27.07
C PRO A 412 -4.26 16.82 26.48
N ILE A 413 -5.17 17.68 26.06
CA ILE A 413 -4.89 19.05 25.55
C ILE A 413 -5.99 19.96 26.07
N HIS A 414 -5.65 20.94 26.90
CA HIS A 414 -6.58 21.99 27.34
C HIS A 414 -6.60 23.15 26.33
N LEU A 415 -7.77 23.65 26.03
CA LEU A 415 -7.98 24.66 24.98
C LEU A 415 -8.32 26.05 25.54
N ASN A 416 -8.61 26.17 26.83
CA ASN A 416 -9.16 27.38 27.48
C ASN A 416 -10.45 27.86 26.79
N LEU A 417 -11.32 26.92 26.46
CA LEU A 417 -12.63 27.15 25.84
C LEU A 417 -13.74 26.73 26.80
N GLY A 418 -14.77 27.55 26.94
CA GLY A 418 -15.92 27.16 27.74
C GLY A 418 -16.64 25.92 27.19
N CYS A 419 -17.31 25.20 28.10
CA CYS A 419 -17.98 23.94 27.84
C CYS A 419 -18.90 23.95 26.59
N GLU A 420 -19.71 25.02 26.42
CA GLU A 420 -20.65 25.12 25.29
C GLU A 420 -19.93 25.24 23.94
N ASN A 421 -18.81 25.99 23.91
CA ASN A 421 -17.97 26.08 22.71
C ASN A 421 -17.30 24.73 22.41
N LEU A 422 -16.81 24.04 23.43
CA LEU A 422 -16.18 22.75 23.30
C LEU A 422 -17.13 21.69 22.74
N LYS A 423 -18.39 21.65 23.21
CA LYS A 423 -19.48 20.82 22.68
C LYS A 423 -19.80 21.16 21.22
N GLY A 424 -19.68 22.43 20.83
CA GLY A 424 -20.06 22.94 19.52
C GLY A 424 -19.00 22.74 18.43
N LEU A 425 -17.76 22.37 18.76
CA LEU A 425 -16.64 22.28 17.82
C LEU A 425 -16.95 21.41 16.58
N HIS A 426 -17.63 20.30 16.75
CA HIS A 426 -18.01 19.40 15.65
C HIS A 426 -18.99 20.02 14.64
N LYS A 427 -19.67 21.10 15.00
CA LYS A 427 -20.58 21.83 14.10
C LYS A 427 -19.79 22.75 13.16
N GLN A 428 -18.62 23.20 13.61
CA GLN A 428 -17.74 24.08 12.84
C GLN A 428 -16.79 23.29 11.95
N ASP A 429 -16.24 22.17 12.47
CA ASP A 429 -15.33 21.30 11.72
C ASP A 429 -15.60 19.83 12.08
N PRO A 430 -15.96 18.97 11.08
CA PRO A 430 -16.14 17.54 11.27
C PRO A 430 -14.91 16.81 11.84
N TYR A 431 -13.70 17.38 11.71
CA TYR A 431 -12.48 16.86 12.33
C TYR A 431 -12.69 16.57 13.84
N PHE A 432 -13.46 17.40 14.54
CA PHE A 432 -13.69 17.21 15.97
C PHE A 432 -14.55 15.99 16.34
N LEU A 433 -15.12 15.28 15.37
CA LEU A 433 -15.69 13.94 15.57
C LEU A 433 -14.61 12.86 15.66
N SER A 434 -13.42 13.11 15.12
CA SER A 434 -12.27 12.21 15.11
C SER A 434 -11.30 12.38 16.30
N VAL A 435 -11.68 13.16 17.31
CA VAL A 435 -10.93 13.41 18.54
C VAL A 435 -11.82 13.22 19.76
N LEU A 436 -11.22 12.96 20.92
CA LEU A 436 -11.95 12.86 22.18
C LEU A 436 -12.17 14.25 22.77
N ILE A 437 -13.32 14.45 23.41
CA ILE A 437 -13.66 15.66 24.16
C ILE A 437 -14.04 15.23 25.58
N ALA A 438 -13.36 15.74 26.59
CA ALA A 438 -13.69 15.52 27.98
C ALA A 438 -14.24 16.83 28.60
N LEU A 439 -15.48 16.79 29.03
CA LEU A 439 -16.18 17.91 29.66
C LEU A 439 -16.10 17.79 31.17
N ASP A 440 -16.21 18.91 31.88
CA ASP A 440 -16.26 18.94 33.33
C ASP A 440 -17.53 18.24 33.88
N ALA A 441 -17.50 17.87 35.16
CA ALA A 441 -18.59 17.15 35.79
C ALA A 441 -19.88 18.00 35.90
N ASP A 442 -19.76 19.32 35.92
CA ASP A 442 -20.89 20.27 35.92
C ASP A 442 -21.49 20.54 34.53
N ALA A 443 -20.87 20.02 33.47
CA ALA A 443 -21.35 20.20 32.11
C ALA A 443 -22.68 19.48 31.88
N LYS A 444 -23.67 20.21 31.34
CA LYS A 444 -24.92 19.61 30.86
C LYS A 444 -24.66 18.88 29.52
N LEU A 445 -25.13 17.63 29.42
CA LEU A 445 -25.00 16.84 28.19
C LEU A 445 -26.15 17.04 27.20
N ASP A 446 -27.11 17.89 27.55
CA ASP A 446 -28.27 18.21 26.74
C ASP A 446 -27.84 18.82 25.40
N GLY A 447 -28.52 18.44 24.32
CA GLY A 447 -28.21 18.94 22.98
C GLY A 447 -27.06 18.22 22.23
N LEU A 448 -26.37 17.26 22.86
CA LEU A 448 -25.47 16.37 22.14
C LEU A 448 -26.28 15.40 21.27
N LYS A 449 -26.11 15.47 19.95
CA LYS A 449 -26.75 14.51 19.03
C LYS A 449 -26.29 13.10 19.36
N ARG A 450 -27.13 12.09 19.12
CA ARG A 450 -26.78 10.64 19.22
C ARG A 450 -25.47 10.24 18.51
N GLN A 451 -24.97 11.08 17.62
CA GLN A 451 -23.74 10.87 16.85
C GLN A 451 -22.45 11.25 17.61
N SER A 452 -22.51 12.05 18.68
CA SER A 452 -21.33 12.50 19.43
C SER A 452 -20.87 11.44 20.44
N LYS A 453 -20.45 10.28 19.93
CA LYS A 453 -19.94 9.17 20.76
C LYS A 453 -18.50 9.41 21.27
N ASN A 454 -17.90 10.52 20.91
CA ASN A 454 -16.52 10.91 21.23
C ASN A 454 -16.44 11.87 22.44
N VAL A 455 -17.56 12.16 23.09
CA VAL A 455 -17.62 13.06 24.24
C VAL A 455 -17.80 12.26 25.53
N VAL A 456 -16.98 12.57 26.54
CA VAL A 456 -17.07 12.01 27.89
C VAL A 456 -17.17 13.12 28.92
N ARG A 457 -17.67 12.82 30.10
CA ARG A 457 -17.73 13.75 31.23
C ARG A 457 -16.82 13.27 32.35
N LEU A 458 -15.99 14.18 32.88
CA LEU A 458 -15.12 13.89 34.02
C LEU A 458 -15.96 13.50 35.25
N PRO A 459 -15.48 12.60 36.10
CA PRO A 459 -16.13 12.31 37.35
C PRO A 459 -15.95 13.47 38.32
N GLY A 460 -16.94 13.76 39.14
CA GLY A 460 -16.91 14.85 40.12
C GLY A 460 -17.86 14.64 41.26
N ALA A 461 -17.82 15.57 42.24
CA ALA A 461 -18.81 15.67 43.29
C ALA A 461 -20.11 16.28 42.73
N SER A 462 -21.21 16.16 43.48
CA SER A 462 -22.46 16.83 43.16
C SER A 462 -22.81 17.80 44.29
N ASP A 463 -23.53 18.87 43.94
CA ASP A 463 -24.14 19.77 44.92
C ASP A 463 -25.35 19.12 45.63
N ARG A 464 -26.07 19.89 46.46
CA ARG A 464 -27.28 19.44 47.16
C ARG A 464 -28.45 19.14 46.22
N SER A 465 -28.42 19.70 45.02
CA SER A 465 -29.46 19.53 43.99
C SER A 465 -29.12 18.36 43.03
N GLY A 466 -28.00 17.70 43.23
CA GLY A 466 -27.54 16.61 42.35
C GLY A 466 -26.77 17.06 41.09
N HIS A 467 -26.53 18.36 40.89
CA HIS A 467 -25.73 18.86 39.79
C HIS A 467 -24.25 18.60 40.04
N GLY A 468 -23.52 18.24 38.99
CA GLY A 468 -22.07 18.05 39.05
C GLY A 468 -21.35 19.35 39.44
N LEU A 469 -20.20 19.23 40.07
CA LEU A 469 -19.31 20.33 40.42
C LEU A 469 -18.08 20.36 39.52
N SER A 470 -17.56 21.54 39.22
CA SER A 470 -16.32 21.72 38.51
C SER A 470 -15.12 21.02 39.20
N PRO A 471 -14.00 20.78 38.51
CA PRO A 471 -12.85 20.11 39.08
C PRO A 471 -12.36 20.70 40.42
N GLU A 472 -12.15 22.00 40.48
CA GLU A 472 -11.69 22.72 41.67
C GLU A 472 -12.69 22.63 42.83
N ARG A 473 -13.97 22.77 42.56
CA ARG A 473 -15.04 22.66 43.58
C ARG A 473 -15.18 21.23 44.09
N THR A 474 -14.96 20.23 43.21
CA THR A 474 -14.96 18.81 43.59
C THR A 474 -13.88 18.53 44.62
N LEU A 475 -12.66 19.02 44.36
CA LEU A 475 -11.52 18.80 45.28
C LEU A 475 -11.71 19.58 46.59
N HIS A 476 -12.15 20.84 46.52
CA HIS A 476 -12.42 21.63 47.73
C HIS A 476 -13.45 20.95 48.64
N LYS A 477 -14.59 20.54 48.09
CA LYS A 477 -15.63 19.82 48.83
C LYS A 477 -15.13 18.51 49.44
N PHE A 478 -14.25 17.79 48.76
CA PHE A 478 -13.64 16.56 49.26
C PHE A 478 -12.73 16.87 50.46
N ILE A 479 -11.90 17.91 50.37
CA ILE A 479 -11.00 18.33 51.45
C ILE A 479 -11.81 18.82 52.66
N GLU A 480 -12.88 19.64 52.48
CA GLU A 480 -13.81 20.01 53.55
C GLU A 480 -14.41 18.77 54.23
N GLY A 481 -14.78 17.78 53.43
CA GLY A 481 -15.29 16.52 53.95
C GLY A 481 -14.28 15.76 54.79
N LEU A 482 -13.01 15.70 54.36
CA LEU A 482 -11.91 15.08 55.11
C LEU A 482 -11.63 15.80 56.44
N VAL A 483 -11.76 17.12 56.48
CA VAL A 483 -11.54 17.89 57.70
C VAL A 483 -12.71 17.74 58.67
N ASN A 484 -13.97 17.88 58.18
CA ASN A 484 -15.13 17.95 59.03
C ASN A 484 -15.81 16.61 59.34
N PHE A 485 -15.62 15.61 58.44
CA PHE A 485 -16.27 14.30 58.50
C PHE A 485 -15.34 13.19 58.01
N PRO A 486 -14.15 13.01 58.62
CA PRO A 486 -13.14 12.03 58.15
C PRO A 486 -13.66 10.59 58.11
N GLU A 487 -14.63 10.25 58.98
CA GLU A 487 -15.27 8.94 59.04
C GLU A 487 -16.02 8.55 57.75
N LYS A 488 -16.38 9.54 56.93
CA LYS A 488 -17.01 9.31 55.61
C LYS A 488 -15.99 8.95 54.52
N PHE A 489 -14.70 9.14 54.80
CA PHE A 489 -13.60 8.91 53.86
C PHE A 489 -12.48 8.08 54.50
N PRO A 490 -12.80 6.87 54.97
CA PRO A 490 -11.89 6.07 55.81
C PRO A 490 -10.59 5.68 55.14
N THR A 491 -10.61 5.45 53.83
CA THR A 491 -9.40 5.09 53.05
C THR A 491 -8.44 6.27 52.93
N ALA A 492 -8.95 7.44 52.59
CA ALA A 492 -8.20 8.67 52.45
C ALA A 492 -7.64 9.14 53.80
N ASP A 493 -8.46 9.14 54.84
CA ASP A 493 -8.09 9.52 56.20
C ASP A 493 -6.97 8.61 56.71
N SER A 494 -7.11 7.29 56.62
CA SER A 494 -6.05 6.33 57.02
C SER A 494 -4.73 6.56 56.28
N ILE A 495 -4.75 6.89 54.99
CA ILE A 495 -3.53 7.16 54.23
C ILE A 495 -2.88 8.48 54.66
N LEU A 496 -3.67 9.52 54.90
CA LEU A 496 -3.19 10.83 55.36
C LEU A 496 -2.56 10.72 56.73
N GLN A 497 -3.24 10.06 57.69
CA GLN A 497 -2.71 9.81 59.05
C GLN A 497 -1.38 9.05 59.06
N LYS A 498 -1.28 8.00 58.23
CA LYS A 498 0.00 7.24 58.09
C LYS A 498 1.15 8.11 57.58
N ASN A 499 0.85 9.15 56.81
CA ASN A 499 1.84 10.13 56.32
C ASN A 499 2.00 11.35 57.22
N GLY A 500 1.42 11.34 58.43
CA GLY A 500 1.49 12.42 59.39
C GLY A 500 0.71 13.69 59.01
N ILE A 501 -0.26 13.56 58.09
CA ILE A 501 -1.09 14.68 57.65
C ILE A 501 -2.42 14.61 58.39
N THR A 502 -2.65 15.57 59.29
CA THR A 502 -3.82 15.67 60.13
C THR A 502 -4.87 16.64 59.52
N SER A 503 -6.09 16.65 60.04
CA SER A 503 -7.12 17.61 59.67
C SER A 503 -6.65 19.07 59.82
N ASP A 504 -5.82 19.36 60.87
CA ASP A 504 -5.24 20.70 61.08
C ASP A 504 -4.31 21.10 59.93
N PHE A 505 -3.48 20.14 59.41
CA PHE A 505 -2.66 20.41 58.23
C PHE A 505 -3.50 20.67 56.99
N LEU A 506 -4.57 19.88 56.75
CA LEU A 506 -5.46 20.10 55.64
C LEU A 506 -6.17 21.46 55.74
N GLN A 507 -6.62 21.81 56.95
CA GLN A 507 -7.25 23.10 57.23
C GLN A 507 -6.29 24.25 56.96
N ALA A 508 -5.11 24.22 57.55
CA ALA A 508 -4.11 25.29 57.47
C ALA A 508 -3.52 25.51 56.08
N HIS A 509 -3.38 24.46 55.27
CA HIS A 509 -2.70 24.55 53.98
C HIS A 509 -3.62 24.53 52.76
N LEU A 510 -4.84 23.97 52.88
CA LEU A 510 -5.76 23.81 51.75
C LEU A 510 -7.06 24.62 51.92
N LEU A 511 -7.54 24.85 53.16
CA LEU A 511 -8.79 25.54 53.44
C LEU A 511 -8.59 26.91 54.15
N ASP A 512 -7.35 27.37 54.29
CA ASP A 512 -7.08 28.70 54.84
C ASP A 512 -7.52 29.80 53.85
N GLY A 513 -8.21 30.81 54.38
CA GLY A 513 -8.67 31.99 53.66
C GLY A 513 -10.13 31.90 53.19
N ASP A 514 -10.76 33.08 53.03
CA ASP A 514 -12.12 33.25 52.51
C ASP A 514 -12.19 33.07 50.99
N SER A 515 -12.09 31.83 50.54
CA SER A 515 -12.24 31.52 49.11
C SER A 515 -13.72 31.35 48.79
N ASN A 516 -14.31 32.33 48.08
CA ASN A 516 -15.67 32.19 47.58
C ASN A 516 -15.74 31.13 46.46
N MET A 517 -16.05 29.89 46.84
CA MET A 517 -16.14 28.76 45.93
C MET A 517 -17.35 28.81 44.99
N GLU A 518 -18.32 29.72 45.23
CA GLU A 518 -19.41 29.94 44.28
C GLU A 518 -18.96 30.74 43.05
N ASN A 519 -17.93 31.57 43.22
CA ASN A 519 -17.33 32.31 42.13
C ASN A 519 -16.30 31.43 41.42
N ARG A 520 -16.49 31.24 40.11
CA ARG A 520 -15.63 30.38 39.28
C ARG A 520 -14.16 30.84 39.26
N GLN A 521 -13.92 32.13 39.18
CA GLN A 521 -12.55 32.67 39.16
C GLN A 521 -11.83 32.46 40.50
N SER A 522 -12.57 32.68 41.62
CA SER A 522 -12.03 32.45 42.96
C SER A 522 -11.72 30.99 43.21
N ALA A 523 -12.57 30.06 42.73
CA ALA A 523 -12.32 28.61 42.84
C ALA A 523 -11.09 28.18 42.07
N LYS A 524 -10.88 28.67 40.84
CA LYS A 524 -9.69 28.43 40.05
C LYS A 524 -8.44 29.02 40.70
N LYS A 525 -8.52 30.23 41.19
CA LYS A 525 -7.41 30.88 41.90
C LYS A 525 -6.99 30.03 43.10
N TRP A 526 -7.97 29.61 43.94
CA TRP A 526 -7.71 28.69 45.05
C TRP A 526 -6.98 27.43 44.62
N MET A 527 -7.46 26.73 43.60
CA MET A 527 -6.85 25.50 43.14
C MET A 527 -5.38 25.72 42.69
N ASN A 528 -5.13 26.80 41.94
CA ASN A 528 -3.79 27.11 41.43
C ASN A 528 -2.83 27.48 42.57
N GLU A 529 -3.27 28.22 43.58
CA GLU A 529 -2.50 28.56 44.79
C GLU A 529 -2.19 27.33 45.63
N LYS A 530 -3.14 26.40 45.76
CA LYS A 530 -3.01 25.18 46.58
C LYS A 530 -2.43 23.98 45.81
N LEU A 531 -2.20 24.12 44.53
CA LEU A 531 -1.75 23.03 43.63
C LEU A 531 -0.53 22.26 44.16
N PRO A 532 0.55 22.91 44.71
CA PRO A 532 1.70 22.19 45.23
C PRO A 532 1.35 21.21 46.35
N HIS A 533 0.40 21.57 47.25
CA HIS A 533 -0.05 20.71 48.33
C HIS A 533 -0.99 19.62 47.83
N ILE A 534 -1.89 19.94 46.87
CA ILE A 534 -2.80 18.99 46.21
C ILE A 534 -2.02 17.90 45.52
N GLU A 535 -0.91 18.25 44.83
CA GLU A 535 -0.01 17.30 44.17
C GLU A 535 0.79 16.48 45.18
N ARG A 536 1.44 17.16 46.16
CA ARG A 536 2.33 16.52 47.13
C ARG A 536 1.60 15.47 47.99
N TRP A 537 0.34 15.74 48.34
CA TRP A 537 -0.46 14.83 49.15
C TRP A 537 -1.38 13.94 48.33
N ASP A 538 -1.25 13.97 46.98
CA ASP A 538 -2.04 13.18 46.04
C ASP A 538 -3.55 13.24 46.30
N ILE A 539 -4.08 14.42 46.57
CA ILE A 539 -5.51 14.63 46.92
C ILE A 539 -6.44 14.05 45.85
N VAL A 540 -6.09 14.19 44.56
CA VAL A 540 -6.86 13.58 43.46
C VAL A 540 -6.84 12.05 43.56
N GLY A 541 -5.69 11.45 43.86
CA GLY A 541 -5.59 10.01 44.05
C GLY A 541 -6.36 9.48 45.25
N LEU A 542 -6.41 10.26 46.34
CA LEU A 542 -7.23 9.94 47.50
C LEU A 542 -8.72 10.02 47.15
N TRP A 543 -9.14 11.07 46.43
CA TRP A 543 -10.51 11.21 45.93
C TRP A 543 -10.92 10.04 45.05
N MET A 544 -10.04 9.60 44.16
CA MET A 544 -10.28 8.45 43.28
C MET A 544 -10.52 7.16 44.06
N LYS A 545 -9.77 6.92 45.13
CA LYS A 545 -9.93 5.71 45.97
C LYS A 545 -11.24 5.70 46.73
N GLU A 546 -11.72 6.86 47.22
CA GLU A 546 -13.00 6.97 47.90
C GLU A 546 -14.19 6.90 46.94
N HIS A 547 -13.99 7.17 45.67
CA HIS A 547 -15.04 7.23 44.66
C HIS A 547 -14.80 6.22 43.51
N GLU A 548 -14.33 5.00 43.81
CA GLU A 548 -13.99 3.98 42.83
C GLU A 548 -15.08 3.70 41.80
N SER A 549 -16.33 3.68 42.21
CA SER A 549 -17.47 3.46 41.29
C SER A 549 -17.52 4.53 40.20
N LYS A 550 -17.43 5.82 40.59
CA LYS A 550 -17.47 6.94 39.64
C LYS A 550 -16.26 6.94 38.70
N VAL A 551 -15.10 6.55 39.23
CA VAL A 551 -13.86 6.42 38.44
C VAL A 551 -13.99 5.29 37.42
N LYS A 552 -14.50 4.13 37.82
CA LYS A 552 -14.74 2.98 36.93
C LYS A 552 -15.75 3.31 35.83
N ASP A 553 -16.85 4.00 36.18
CA ASP A 553 -17.85 4.43 35.20
C ASP A 553 -17.22 5.36 34.15
N PHE A 554 -16.37 6.29 34.59
CA PHE A 554 -15.62 7.17 33.69
C PHE A 554 -14.63 6.39 32.82
N GLU A 555 -13.87 5.44 33.37
CA GLU A 555 -12.92 4.62 32.62
C GLU A 555 -13.64 3.84 31.50
N ILE A 556 -14.77 3.23 31.82
CA ILE A 556 -15.61 2.50 30.85
C ILE A 556 -16.10 3.44 29.74
N ALA A 557 -16.59 4.63 30.13
CA ALA A 557 -17.07 5.63 29.17
C ALA A 557 -15.95 6.12 28.26
N LEU A 558 -14.75 6.39 28.82
CA LEU A 558 -13.60 6.85 28.06
C LEU A 558 -13.10 5.79 27.06
N VAL A 559 -13.02 4.51 27.46
CA VAL A 559 -12.65 3.41 26.56
C VAL A 559 -13.65 3.27 25.42
N LYS A 560 -14.96 3.31 25.71
CA LYS A 560 -16.01 3.26 24.69
C LYS A 560 -15.90 4.44 23.71
N ALA A 561 -15.69 5.63 24.22
CA ALA A 561 -15.53 6.83 23.40
C ALA A 561 -14.24 6.75 22.55
N ALA A 562 -13.14 6.24 23.11
CA ALA A 562 -11.88 6.06 22.38
C ALA A 562 -12.05 5.07 21.21
N ILE A 563 -12.73 3.94 21.41
CA ILE A 563 -13.03 2.97 20.36
C ILE A 563 -13.88 3.60 19.25
N ALA A 564 -14.92 4.35 19.62
CA ALA A 564 -15.79 5.02 18.65
C ALA A 564 -15.01 6.07 17.83
N THR A 565 -14.15 6.86 18.51
CA THR A 565 -13.32 7.87 17.87
C THR A 565 -12.26 7.26 16.94
N ALA A 566 -11.63 6.17 17.34
CA ALA A 566 -10.66 5.46 16.52
C ALA A 566 -11.30 4.96 15.21
N LYS A 567 -12.49 4.35 15.29
CA LYS A 567 -13.25 3.91 14.11
C LYS A 567 -13.61 5.05 13.15
N GLN A 568 -13.98 6.21 13.68
CA GLN A 568 -14.28 7.39 12.86
C GLN A 568 -13.00 7.94 12.21
N ARG A 569 -11.88 7.95 12.95
CA ARG A 569 -10.60 8.42 12.44
C ARG A 569 -10.09 7.59 11.27
N ASP A 570 -10.26 6.26 11.31
CA ASP A 570 -9.91 5.37 10.20
C ASP A 570 -10.76 5.63 8.94
N GLN A 571 -11.96 6.24 9.09
CA GLN A 571 -12.81 6.66 7.98
C GLN A 571 -12.41 8.02 7.38
N TYR A 572 -11.74 8.89 8.14
CA TYR A 572 -11.33 10.25 7.73
C TYR A 572 -9.84 10.36 7.39
N HIS A 573 -9.03 9.35 7.70
CA HIS A 573 -7.63 9.24 7.31
C HIS A 573 -7.53 8.24 6.16
N VAL A 574 -7.81 8.77 4.99
CA VAL A 574 -7.29 8.27 3.73
C VAL A 574 -6.08 9.09 3.34
#